data_984d349dfccad50793d0ac30c54bbf0f
#
_entry.id   984d349dfccad50793d0ac30c54bbf0f
#
_cell.length_a   1.000
_cell.length_b   1.000
_cell.length_c   1.000
_cell.angle_alpha   90.00
_cell.angle_beta   90.00
_cell.angle_gamma   90.00
#
_symmetry.space_group_name_H-M   'P 1'
#
loop_
_entity.id
_entity.type
_entity.pdbx_description
1 polymer ?
#
loop_
_entity_poly.entity_id
_entity_poly.type
_entity_poly.pdbx_seq_one_letter_code
_entity_poly.pdbx_strand_id
1 'polypeptide(L)'
;VWMRSLEAPAPQPLVGGDGATQLIPAWSPDGESILLGSEGELRKLRLADGLGQKITTFPAMLGYTATWGVSGTILLCEINQGAVVYSVPDTGGDATPLTTLDTSRREDGHLFPQFLEDGRRFLFLVSSERSSESNGLYLASLDNPDQRTKVADGWVRRVLAGEHLLFVSESTLFAQLFQPQEAVLTGDPIAIASSVRSWSVDPNMGWFGASAGGTVSYVSATGSAGLLQLAWVDRTGDDVRPIGPPGNYGQIALSPDGRNVAIEIADEQGQFDLWVMEIARGVASRVTVNPVDERDPVWSPDGRSLAYIRRTSDGALLLRKGLRASDPETEIIRSIDENIPESWALDGETLMVVRRTTQDEQSVWALSTAEGGEARAVLNAGFRVDEPQLSPDGRWLAYVSPESNQEEVYLEPFERPGDRIRVSLNGGGQPKWRSDSRELFFVTLDSRLMTVDVGGDEGQLEVGLPKELFELASVEGMGYDDYGVNGDGTSFLVKI
;
A
#
# COMPACT_ATOMS: atom_id res chain seq x y z
N VAL A 1 11.71 13.75 -0.38
CA VAL A 1 12.37 13.07 0.77
C VAL A 1 12.77 14.10 1.81
N TRP A 2 12.45 13.82 3.06
CA TRP A 2 12.79 14.64 4.22
C TRP A 2 13.87 13.97 5.06
N MET A 3 14.78 14.76 5.59
CA MET A 3 15.85 14.29 6.46
C MET A 3 15.82 15.06 7.79
N ARG A 4 16.05 14.36 8.90
CA ARG A 4 16.14 14.97 10.22
C ARG A 4 17.40 14.45 10.93
N SER A 5 18.24 15.37 11.39
CA SER A 5 19.24 15.05 12.40
C SER A 5 18.56 14.71 13.73
N LEU A 6 19.08 13.76 14.48
CA LEU A 6 18.54 13.43 15.81
C LEU A 6 18.60 14.62 16.80
N GLU A 7 19.44 15.60 16.52
CA GLU A 7 19.59 16.83 17.32
C GLU A 7 18.71 17.99 16.81
N ALA A 8 18.11 17.85 15.62
CA ALA A 8 17.29 18.91 15.03
C ALA A 8 15.82 18.82 15.51
N PRO A 9 15.15 19.96 15.78
CA PRO A 9 13.77 19.98 16.25
C PRO A 9 12.74 19.56 15.18
N ALA A 10 13.08 19.75 13.89
CA ALA A 10 12.17 19.45 12.77
C ALA A 10 12.91 18.82 11.59
N PRO A 11 12.22 18.00 10.75
CA PRO A 11 12.76 17.51 9.50
C PRO A 11 12.92 18.66 8.50
N GLN A 12 13.86 18.50 7.56
CA GLN A 12 14.10 19.43 6.47
C GLN A 12 14.04 18.70 5.13
N PRO A 13 13.51 19.32 4.07
CA PRO A 13 13.51 18.70 2.75
C PRO A 13 14.95 18.45 2.30
N LEU A 14 15.19 17.28 1.73
CA LEU A 14 16.48 16.91 1.18
C LEU A 14 16.62 17.58 -0.19
N VAL A 15 17.57 18.51 -0.32
CA VAL A 15 17.84 19.19 -1.60
C VAL A 15 18.17 18.15 -2.67
N GLY A 16 17.47 18.19 -3.80
CA GLY A 16 17.63 17.22 -4.88
C GLY A 16 16.92 15.87 -4.65
N GLY A 17 16.17 15.73 -3.56
CA GLY A 17 15.36 14.54 -3.25
C GLY A 17 13.92 14.60 -3.76
N ASP A 18 13.58 15.60 -4.59
CA ASP A 18 12.24 15.75 -5.16
C ASP A 18 11.93 14.62 -6.16
N GLY A 19 10.71 14.10 -6.13
CA GLY A 19 10.27 13.01 -7.00
C GLY A 19 10.81 11.61 -6.64
N ALA A 20 11.47 11.43 -5.50
CA ALA A 20 11.91 10.11 -5.04
C ALA A 20 10.75 9.36 -4.38
N THR A 21 10.20 8.34 -5.03
CA THR A 21 8.96 7.66 -4.62
C THR A 21 9.05 6.14 -4.53
N GLN A 22 10.09 5.49 -5.03
CA GLN A 22 10.05 4.04 -5.28
C GLN A 22 11.13 3.20 -4.58
N LEU A 23 11.99 3.80 -3.77
CA LEU A 23 13.07 3.09 -3.09
C LEU A 23 13.03 3.34 -1.58
N ILE A 24 13.20 2.31 -0.78
CA ILE A 24 13.58 2.47 0.62
C ILE A 24 15.00 3.06 0.62
N PRO A 25 15.20 4.30 1.12
CA PRO A 25 16.50 4.98 1.02
C PRO A 25 17.62 4.15 1.66
N ALA A 26 18.78 4.06 0.98
CA ALA A 26 19.95 3.38 1.51
C ALA A 26 21.13 4.34 1.63
N TRP A 27 21.73 4.36 2.81
CA TRP A 27 22.90 5.19 3.09
C TRP A 27 24.18 4.63 2.48
N SER A 28 25.05 5.52 2.03
CA SER A 28 26.44 5.14 1.72
C SER A 28 27.17 4.71 3.01
N PRO A 29 28.18 3.84 2.92
CA PRO A 29 28.93 3.37 4.09
C PRO A 29 29.62 4.48 4.88
N ASP A 30 29.98 5.60 4.22
CA ASP A 30 30.59 6.78 4.85
C ASP A 30 29.54 7.75 5.44
N GLY A 31 28.25 7.54 5.15
CA GLY A 31 27.16 8.40 5.60
C GLY A 31 27.06 9.76 4.87
N GLU A 32 27.84 9.98 3.79
CA GLU A 32 27.87 11.26 3.07
C GLU A 32 26.86 11.32 1.91
N SER A 33 26.31 10.19 1.52
CA SER A 33 25.37 10.08 0.39
C SER A 33 24.22 9.14 0.71
N ILE A 34 23.13 9.27 -0.06
CA ILE A 34 21.96 8.42 0.03
C ILE A 34 21.56 7.94 -1.38
N LEU A 35 21.07 6.72 -1.49
CA LEU A 35 20.45 6.20 -2.71
C LEU A 35 18.96 6.51 -2.71
N LEU A 36 18.47 7.00 -3.83
CA LEU A 36 17.07 7.30 -4.06
C LEU A 36 16.63 6.72 -5.40
N GLY A 37 15.39 6.23 -5.47
CA GLY A 37 14.73 5.83 -6.71
C GLY A 37 13.82 6.95 -7.20
N SER A 38 13.94 7.36 -8.44
CA SER A 38 13.09 8.35 -9.08
C SER A 38 12.97 8.07 -10.57
N GLU A 39 11.75 8.07 -11.09
CA GLU A 39 11.47 7.96 -12.54
C GLU A 39 12.19 6.78 -13.24
N GLY A 40 12.28 5.63 -12.60
CA GLY A 40 12.98 4.45 -13.14
C GLY A 40 14.51 4.56 -13.10
N GLU A 41 15.06 5.49 -12.34
CA GLU A 41 16.49 5.64 -12.12
C GLU A 41 16.86 5.42 -10.66
N LEU A 42 17.95 4.68 -10.41
CA LEU A 42 18.63 4.70 -9.14
C LEU A 42 19.65 5.84 -9.16
N ARG A 43 19.54 6.76 -8.20
CA ARG A 43 20.40 7.93 -8.09
C ARG A 43 21.11 7.97 -6.73
N LYS A 44 22.37 8.34 -6.76
CA LYS A 44 23.17 8.69 -5.58
C LYS A 44 23.07 10.19 -5.37
N LEU A 45 22.60 10.61 -4.21
CA LEU A 45 22.50 12.01 -3.82
C LEU A 45 23.51 12.30 -2.72
N ARG A 46 24.40 13.25 -2.94
CA ARG A 46 25.34 13.71 -1.92
C ARG A 46 24.65 14.70 -0.97
N LEU A 47 24.73 14.45 0.33
CA LEU A 47 23.98 15.22 1.33
C LEU A 47 24.49 16.66 1.51
N ALA A 48 25.79 16.89 1.26
CA ALA A 48 26.41 18.19 1.49
C ALA A 48 25.90 19.32 0.54
N ASP A 49 25.51 18.97 -0.68
CA ASP A 49 25.17 19.95 -1.72
C ASP A 49 23.98 19.53 -2.60
N GLY A 50 23.38 18.38 -2.33
CA GLY A 50 22.22 17.87 -3.08
C GLY A 50 22.58 17.46 -4.53
N LEU A 51 23.86 17.28 -4.88
CA LEU A 51 24.22 16.84 -6.20
C LEU A 51 23.88 15.38 -6.42
N GLY A 52 23.00 15.14 -7.39
CA GLY A 52 22.53 13.82 -7.79
C GLY A 52 23.35 13.24 -8.94
N GLN A 53 23.82 12.00 -8.78
CA GLN A 53 24.45 11.20 -9.83
C GLN A 53 23.57 10.00 -10.16
N LYS A 54 23.25 9.78 -11.42
CA LYS A 54 22.61 8.55 -11.88
C LYS A 54 23.57 7.37 -11.69
N ILE A 55 23.07 6.31 -11.06
CA ILE A 55 23.80 5.04 -10.88
C ILE A 55 23.39 4.06 -11.97
N THR A 56 22.09 3.83 -12.15
CA THR A 56 21.59 2.92 -13.18
C THR A 56 20.16 3.26 -13.55
N THR A 57 19.67 2.71 -14.66
CA THR A 57 18.26 2.71 -15.01
C THR A 57 17.65 1.38 -14.59
N PHE A 58 16.49 1.44 -14.01
CA PHE A 58 15.71 0.28 -13.60
C PHE A 58 14.27 0.44 -14.09
N PRO A 59 13.56 -0.61 -14.53
CA PRO A 59 12.16 -0.47 -14.91
C PRO A 59 11.36 0.13 -13.76
N ALA A 60 10.49 1.09 -14.04
CA ALA A 60 9.61 1.68 -13.03
C ALA A 60 8.58 0.62 -12.60
N MET A 61 8.75 0.04 -11.41
CA MET A 61 7.86 -0.96 -10.81
C MET A 61 7.66 -0.69 -9.32
N LEU A 62 6.80 -1.45 -8.68
CA LEU A 62 6.14 -1.28 -7.36
C LEU A 62 7.03 -1.05 -6.12
N GLY A 63 8.33 -0.92 -6.26
CA GLY A 63 9.24 -0.64 -5.14
C GLY A 63 10.56 -1.38 -5.25
N TYR A 64 11.60 -0.77 -4.71
CA TYR A 64 12.96 -1.34 -4.69
C TYR A 64 13.52 -1.33 -3.29
N THR A 65 14.42 -2.29 -3.04
CA THR A 65 15.30 -2.24 -1.88
C THR A 65 16.75 -2.26 -2.35
N ALA A 66 17.60 -1.51 -1.68
CA ALA A 66 19.02 -1.49 -1.97
C ALA A 66 19.86 -1.52 -0.70
N THR A 67 21.09 -1.97 -0.84
CA THR A 67 22.12 -1.88 0.17
C THR A 67 23.45 -1.50 -0.48
N TRP A 68 24.28 -0.76 0.24
CA TRP A 68 25.54 -0.25 -0.27
C TRP A 68 26.71 -0.79 0.55
N GLY A 69 27.58 -1.57 -0.09
CA GLY A 69 28.73 -2.18 0.54
C GLY A 69 29.96 -1.25 0.56
N VAL A 70 30.82 -1.42 1.56
CA VAL A 70 32.08 -0.67 1.72
C VAL A 70 33.04 -0.87 0.54
N SER A 71 32.80 -1.89 -0.29
CA SER A 71 33.59 -2.17 -1.51
C SER A 71 33.20 -1.29 -2.70
N GLY A 72 32.23 -0.38 -2.57
CA GLY A 72 31.69 0.40 -3.68
C GLY A 72 30.71 -0.38 -4.57
N THR A 73 30.17 -1.48 -4.07
CA THR A 73 29.15 -2.26 -4.75
C THR A 73 27.78 -1.95 -4.14
N ILE A 74 26.78 -1.71 -4.97
CA ILE A 74 25.39 -1.58 -4.59
C ILE A 74 24.68 -2.87 -4.99
N LEU A 75 23.91 -3.47 -4.07
CA LEU A 75 22.95 -4.52 -4.36
C LEU A 75 21.56 -3.93 -4.34
N LEU A 76 20.72 -4.35 -5.27
CA LEU A 76 19.32 -3.92 -5.36
C LEU A 76 18.45 -5.05 -5.87
N CYS A 77 17.17 -5.00 -5.52
CA CYS A 77 16.14 -5.89 -6.07
C CYS A 77 14.81 -5.17 -6.17
N GLU A 78 13.98 -5.62 -7.08
CA GLU A 78 12.56 -5.27 -7.12
C GLU A 78 11.79 -6.03 -6.03
N ILE A 79 10.65 -5.49 -5.60
CA ILE A 79 9.75 -6.19 -4.68
C ILE A 79 8.59 -6.75 -5.52
N ASN A 80 8.87 -7.81 -6.29
CA ASN A 80 7.88 -8.50 -7.12
C ASN A 80 8.22 -9.99 -7.27
N GLN A 81 7.31 -10.75 -7.89
CA GLN A 81 7.57 -12.12 -8.29
C GLN A 81 8.58 -12.16 -9.45
N GLY A 82 9.49 -13.14 -9.40
CA GLY A 82 10.58 -13.26 -10.37
C GLY A 82 11.78 -12.34 -10.07
N ALA A 83 11.73 -11.56 -8.99
CA ALA A 83 12.83 -10.69 -8.60
C ALA A 83 14.11 -11.47 -8.28
N VAL A 84 15.24 -10.94 -8.71
CA VAL A 84 16.57 -11.40 -8.33
C VAL A 84 17.37 -10.23 -7.75
N VAL A 85 18.43 -10.54 -7.02
CA VAL A 85 19.36 -9.51 -6.58
C VAL A 85 20.28 -9.13 -7.73
N TYR A 86 20.35 -7.83 -7.99
CA TYR A 86 21.29 -7.25 -8.97
C TYR A 86 22.45 -6.58 -8.26
N SER A 87 23.57 -6.45 -8.94
CA SER A 87 24.72 -5.68 -8.51
C SER A 87 25.07 -4.58 -9.51
N VAL A 88 25.49 -3.42 -9.01
CA VAL A 88 25.97 -2.29 -9.80
C VAL A 88 27.08 -1.57 -9.04
N PRO A 89 28.14 -1.06 -9.72
CA PRO A 89 29.14 -0.21 -9.08
C PRO A 89 28.52 1.12 -8.60
N ASP A 90 29.00 1.67 -7.50
CA ASP A 90 28.54 2.98 -6.99
C ASP A 90 29.00 4.18 -7.83
N THR A 91 29.87 3.92 -8.80
CA THR A 91 30.26 4.86 -9.85
C THR A 91 29.29 4.90 -11.02
N GLY A 92 28.32 3.98 -11.04
CA GLY A 92 27.30 3.84 -12.06
C GLY A 92 27.63 2.78 -13.12
N GLY A 93 26.65 2.41 -13.90
CA GLY A 93 26.71 1.42 -14.97
C GLY A 93 25.45 0.60 -15.09
N ASP A 94 25.51 -0.47 -15.89
CA ASP A 94 24.39 -1.40 -16.04
C ASP A 94 24.29 -2.33 -14.81
N ALA A 95 23.09 -2.45 -14.27
CA ALA A 95 22.81 -3.41 -13.21
C ALA A 95 22.86 -4.84 -13.80
N THR A 96 23.62 -5.72 -13.18
CA THR A 96 23.78 -7.11 -13.63
C THR A 96 23.17 -8.06 -12.62
N PRO A 97 22.38 -9.08 -13.05
CA PRO A 97 21.87 -10.10 -12.15
C PRO A 97 23.03 -10.76 -11.37
N LEU A 98 22.90 -10.80 -10.05
CA LEU A 98 23.87 -11.40 -9.15
C LEU A 98 23.43 -12.79 -8.70
N THR A 99 22.15 -12.97 -8.44
CA THR A 99 21.59 -14.26 -7.99
C THR A 99 20.69 -14.87 -9.07
N THR A 100 20.50 -16.18 -9.01
CA THR A 100 19.64 -16.93 -9.94
C THR A 100 18.60 -17.74 -9.17
N LEU A 101 17.32 -17.65 -9.57
CA LEU A 101 16.23 -18.43 -8.98
C LEU A 101 16.40 -19.92 -9.26
N ASP A 102 16.31 -20.74 -8.23
CA ASP A 102 16.27 -22.20 -8.37
C ASP A 102 14.82 -22.67 -8.61
N THR A 103 14.46 -22.79 -9.86
CA THR A 103 13.13 -23.26 -10.27
C THR A 103 12.82 -24.68 -9.81
N SER A 104 13.84 -25.52 -9.55
CA SER A 104 13.65 -26.87 -9.01
C SER A 104 13.13 -26.83 -7.56
N ARG A 105 13.43 -25.77 -6.84
CA ARG A 105 12.95 -25.45 -5.50
C ARG A 105 11.75 -24.51 -5.51
N ARG A 106 11.20 -24.20 -6.70
CA ARG A 106 10.08 -23.30 -6.88
C ARG A 106 10.31 -21.89 -6.29
N GLU A 107 11.54 -21.41 -6.37
CA GLU A 107 11.86 -20.05 -5.97
C GLU A 107 11.25 -19.05 -6.93
N ASP A 108 10.59 -18.04 -6.37
CA ASP A 108 9.88 -17.00 -7.10
C ASP A 108 10.38 -15.58 -6.78
N GLY A 109 11.32 -15.43 -5.84
CA GLY A 109 11.94 -14.14 -5.54
C GLY A 109 13.15 -14.20 -4.63
N HIS A 110 14.11 -13.31 -4.89
CA HIS A 110 15.27 -13.01 -4.04
C HIS A 110 15.19 -11.53 -3.64
N LEU A 111 14.91 -11.23 -2.38
CA LEU A 111 14.46 -9.92 -1.91
C LEU A 111 15.28 -9.41 -0.73
N PHE A 112 15.21 -8.10 -0.50
CA PHE A 112 15.78 -7.42 0.67
C PHE A 112 17.28 -7.72 0.91
N PRO A 113 18.14 -7.50 -0.10
CA PRO A 113 19.58 -7.71 0.10
C PRO A 113 20.12 -6.77 1.17
N GLN A 114 21.01 -7.27 2.01
CA GLN A 114 21.75 -6.48 3.00
C GLN A 114 23.18 -6.97 3.14
N PHE A 115 24.15 -6.10 2.93
CA PHE A 115 25.56 -6.43 3.17
C PHE A 115 25.84 -6.67 4.64
N LEU A 116 26.76 -7.59 4.90
CA LEU A 116 27.50 -7.66 6.16
C LEU A 116 28.59 -6.57 6.17
N GLU A 117 29.16 -6.31 7.35
CA GLU A 117 30.22 -5.31 7.54
C GLU A 117 31.45 -5.50 6.64
N ASP A 118 31.71 -6.74 6.21
CA ASP A 118 32.85 -7.05 5.32
C ASP A 118 32.65 -6.53 3.87
N GLY A 119 31.42 -6.08 3.52
CA GLY A 119 31.08 -5.59 2.18
C GLY A 119 31.20 -6.62 1.07
N ARG A 120 31.30 -7.92 1.40
CA ARG A 120 31.43 -9.05 0.45
C ARG A 120 30.35 -10.08 0.64
N ARG A 121 29.99 -10.42 1.87
CA ARG A 121 28.85 -11.30 2.19
C ARG A 121 27.60 -10.47 2.33
N PHE A 122 26.50 -11.04 1.95
CA PHE A 122 25.17 -10.39 2.04
C PHE A 122 24.10 -11.40 2.40
N LEU A 123 23.12 -10.90 3.14
CA LEU A 123 21.88 -11.59 3.43
C LEU A 123 20.85 -11.25 2.37
N PHE A 124 19.95 -12.16 2.07
CA PHE A 124 18.76 -11.91 1.27
C PHE A 124 17.66 -12.91 1.58
N LEU A 125 16.42 -12.51 1.39
CA LEU A 125 15.25 -13.35 1.59
C LEU A 125 14.95 -14.11 0.30
N VAL A 126 14.80 -15.44 0.39
CA VAL A 126 14.31 -16.28 -0.70
C VAL A 126 12.81 -16.49 -0.52
N SER A 127 12.05 -16.16 -1.53
CA SER A 127 10.64 -16.45 -1.67
C SER A 127 10.45 -17.69 -2.52
N SER A 128 9.49 -18.51 -2.14
CA SER A 128 8.95 -19.58 -2.97
C SER A 128 7.49 -19.82 -2.55
N GLU A 129 6.68 -20.41 -3.40
CA GLU A 129 5.25 -20.66 -3.10
C GLU A 129 4.99 -20.91 -1.61
N ARG A 130 4.03 -20.21 -1.00
CA ARG A 130 3.77 -19.93 0.44
C ARG A 130 3.94 -21.08 1.46
N SER A 131 4.32 -22.25 1.09
CA SER A 131 4.53 -23.40 2.00
C SER A 131 5.82 -24.18 1.74
N SER A 132 6.74 -23.64 0.92
CA SER A 132 7.94 -24.33 0.55
C SER A 132 9.02 -24.27 1.63
N GLU A 133 9.72 -25.37 1.86
CA GLU A 133 10.92 -25.45 2.71
C GLU A 133 12.06 -24.51 2.23
N SER A 134 11.95 -23.95 1.03
CA SER A 134 12.93 -23.01 0.48
C SER A 134 12.80 -21.60 1.00
N ASN A 135 11.61 -21.18 1.49
CA ASN A 135 11.42 -19.86 2.09
C ASN A 135 12.39 -19.64 3.24
N GLY A 136 13.07 -18.50 3.26
CA GLY A 136 13.95 -18.17 4.37
C GLY A 136 14.99 -17.12 4.06
N LEU A 137 15.72 -16.73 5.09
CA LEU A 137 16.87 -15.86 4.99
C LEU A 137 18.11 -16.67 4.63
N TYR A 138 18.85 -16.21 3.62
CA TYR A 138 20.07 -16.85 3.16
C TYR A 138 21.26 -15.90 3.24
N LEU A 139 22.42 -16.45 3.50
CA LEU A 139 23.72 -15.79 3.42
C LEU A 139 24.46 -16.26 2.20
N ALA A 140 24.96 -15.32 1.39
CA ALA A 140 25.80 -15.57 0.21
C ALA A 140 27.00 -14.61 0.18
N SER A 141 27.87 -14.78 -0.83
CA SER A 141 29.01 -13.91 -1.09
C SER A 141 28.99 -13.40 -2.53
N LEU A 142 29.51 -12.18 -2.75
CA LEU A 142 29.72 -11.64 -4.10
C LEU A 142 30.60 -12.55 -4.98
N ASP A 143 31.53 -13.31 -4.37
CA ASP A 143 32.43 -14.18 -5.12
C ASP A 143 31.75 -15.45 -5.64
N ASN A 144 30.71 -15.91 -4.95
CA ASN A 144 29.95 -17.11 -5.33
C ASN A 144 28.50 -17.00 -4.82
N PRO A 145 27.66 -16.19 -5.47
CA PRO A 145 26.32 -15.87 -4.99
C PRO A 145 25.34 -17.04 -5.01
N ASP A 146 25.59 -18.05 -5.84
CA ASP A 146 24.76 -19.26 -5.91
C ASP A 146 25.08 -20.27 -4.80
N GLN A 147 26.27 -20.18 -4.19
CA GLN A 147 26.62 -20.98 -3.01
C GLN A 147 26.14 -20.24 -1.76
N ARG A 148 24.91 -20.52 -1.36
CA ARG A 148 24.22 -19.85 -0.25
C ARG A 148 23.90 -20.80 0.89
N THR A 149 23.94 -20.29 2.11
CA THR A 149 23.62 -21.01 3.34
C THR A 149 22.33 -20.44 3.95
N LYS A 150 21.38 -21.30 4.26
CA LYS A 150 20.15 -20.89 4.94
C LYS A 150 20.43 -20.53 6.39
N VAL A 151 20.04 -19.33 6.81
CA VAL A 151 20.22 -18.77 8.15
C VAL A 151 18.95 -18.97 9.01
N ALA A 152 17.80 -18.78 8.40
CA ALA A 152 16.52 -18.87 9.09
C ALA A 152 15.39 -19.28 8.13
N ASP A 153 14.40 -19.96 8.67
CA ASP A 153 13.20 -20.34 7.93
C ASP A 153 12.15 -19.21 7.88
N GLY A 154 11.21 -19.36 6.96
CA GLY A 154 10.00 -18.56 6.85
C GLY A 154 10.15 -17.28 6.05
N TRP A 155 8.99 -16.78 5.59
CA TRP A 155 8.85 -15.52 4.88
C TRP A 155 8.76 -14.37 5.89
N VAL A 156 9.93 -13.92 6.38
CA VAL A 156 10.02 -12.85 7.37
C VAL A 156 11.19 -11.95 7.01
N ARG A 157 10.92 -10.66 6.77
CA ARG A 157 11.99 -9.68 6.56
C ARG A 157 12.84 -9.56 7.83
N ARG A 158 14.15 -9.73 7.68
CA ARG A 158 15.12 -9.58 8.75
C ARG A 158 16.14 -8.51 8.40
N VAL A 159 16.51 -7.69 9.38
CA VAL A 159 17.46 -6.59 9.24
C VAL A 159 18.61 -6.79 10.22
N LEU A 160 19.84 -6.76 9.73
CA LEU A 160 21.03 -6.86 10.57
C LEU A 160 21.28 -5.55 11.32
N ALA A 161 21.47 -5.65 12.62
CA ALA A 161 21.77 -4.56 13.54
C ALA A 161 22.93 -4.97 14.47
N GLY A 162 24.16 -4.61 14.14
CA GLY A 162 25.34 -5.13 14.83
C GLY A 162 25.38 -6.65 14.76
N GLU A 163 25.39 -7.32 15.93
CA GLU A 163 25.41 -8.78 16.02
C GLU A 163 24.03 -9.45 16.03
N HIS A 164 22.94 -8.69 15.82
CA HIS A 164 21.56 -9.19 15.90
C HIS A 164 20.83 -9.08 14.57
N LEU A 165 19.98 -10.06 14.30
CA LEU A 165 18.94 -9.95 13.27
C LEU A 165 17.65 -9.54 13.94
N LEU A 166 17.09 -8.43 13.45
CA LEU A 166 15.80 -7.90 13.87
C LEU A 166 14.71 -8.42 12.94
N PHE A 167 13.54 -8.74 13.48
CA PHE A 167 12.36 -9.14 12.70
C PHE A 167 11.07 -8.87 13.46
N VAL A 168 9.98 -8.72 12.74
CA VAL A 168 8.64 -8.56 13.31
C VAL A 168 7.89 -9.87 13.20
N SER A 169 7.22 -10.25 14.26
CA SER A 169 6.24 -11.34 14.31
C SER A 169 5.08 -10.90 15.21
N GLU A 170 3.85 -11.05 14.73
CA GLU A 170 2.64 -10.66 15.48
C GLU A 170 2.76 -9.25 16.09
N SER A 171 3.14 -8.26 15.26
CA SER A 171 3.34 -6.86 15.67
C SER A 171 4.40 -6.63 16.76
N THR A 172 5.20 -7.62 17.11
CA THR A 172 6.32 -7.48 18.07
C THR A 172 7.64 -7.53 17.32
N LEU A 173 8.51 -6.54 17.56
CA LEU A 173 9.87 -6.52 17.04
C LEU A 173 10.77 -7.33 17.97
N PHE A 174 11.44 -8.31 17.40
CA PHE A 174 12.38 -9.18 18.07
C PHE A 174 13.81 -8.91 17.61
N ALA A 175 14.76 -9.17 18.48
CA ALA A 175 16.18 -9.26 18.19
C ALA A 175 16.69 -10.67 18.51
N GLN A 176 17.47 -11.28 17.61
CA GLN A 176 18.09 -12.57 17.84
C GLN A 176 19.56 -12.52 17.43
N LEU A 177 20.44 -13.09 18.24
CA LEU A 177 21.88 -13.07 17.98
C LEU A 177 22.20 -13.87 16.72
N PHE A 178 22.99 -13.28 15.83
CA PHE A 178 23.45 -13.87 14.57
C PHE A 178 24.96 -14.04 14.55
N GLN A 179 25.41 -15.24 14.20
CA GLN A 179 26.82 -15.56 14.03
C GLN A 179 27.15 -15.67 12.53
N PRO A 180 27.72 -14.59 11.91
CA PRO A 180 27.92 -14.53 10.47
C PRO A 180 28.93 -15.55 9.91
N GLN A 181 29.87 -16.03 10.72
CA GLN A 181 30.89 -17.00 10.32
C GLN A 181 30.29 -18.39 10.12
N GLU A 182 29.31 -18.73 10.94
CA GLU A 182 28.65 -20.03 10.97
C GLU A 182 27.31 -20.01 10.25
N ALA A 183 26.83 -18.80 9.88
CA ALA A 183 25.53 -18.53 9.25
C ALA A 183 24.37 -19.06 10.11
N VAL A 184 24.40 -18.89 11.43
CA VAL A 184 23.39 -19.41 12.34
C VAL A 184 22.86 -18.34 13.29
N LEU A 185 21.58 -18.50 13.67
CA LEU A 185 20.99 -17.77 14.79
C LEU A 185 21.22 -18.54 16.10
N THR A 186 21.51 -17.81 17.16
CA THR A 186 21.76 -18.41 18.49
C THR A 186 20.93 -17.72 19.57
N GLY A 187 20.58 -18.50 20.61
CA GLY A 187 19.73 -18.02 21.68
C GLY A 187 18.26 -17.83 21.25
N ASP A 188 17.40 -17.56 22.22
CA ASP A 188 16.00 -17.26 21.96
C ASP A 188 15.82 -15.81 21.49
N PRO A 189 14.85 -15.51 20.62
CA PRO A 189 14.51 -14.15 20.26
C PRO A 189 14.10 -13.32 21.48
N ILE A 190 14.60 -12.10 21.58
CA ILE A 190 14.27 -11.15 22.64
C ILE A 190 13.33 -10.09 22.08
N ALA A 191 12.15 -9.92 22.68
CA ALA A 191 11.23 -8.85 22.32
C ALA A 191 11.82 -7.49 22.73
N ILE A 192 11.92 -6.55 21.77
CA ILE A 192 12.47 -5.20 21.99
C ILE A 192 11.45 -4.09 21.82
N ALA A 193 10.37 -4.33 21.09
CA ALA A 193 9.26 -3.39 20.99
C ALA A 193 7.97 -4.13 20.62
N SER A 194 6.84 -3.67 21.15
CA SER A 194 5.50 -4.16 20.80
C SER A 194 4.78 -3.15 19.90
N SER A 195 3.69 -3.58 19.28
CA SER A 195 2.83 -2.75 18.44
C SER A 195 3.61 -2.08 17.29
N VAL A 196 4.49 -2.83 16.64
CA VAL A 196 5.20 -2.36 15.46
C VAL A 196 4.28 -2.49 14.25
N ARG A 197 4.12 -1.41 13.50
CA ARG A 197 3.30 -1.38 12.29
C ARG A 197 3.89 -2.31 11.24
N SER A 198 3.05 -3.15 10.65
CA SER A 198 3.39 -4.03 9.52
C SER A 198 2.69 -3.59 8.24
N TRP A 199 3.10 -4.15 7.10
CA TRP A 199 2.38 -3.96 5.85
C TRP A 199 0.98 -4.57 5.97
N SER A 200 0.00 -3.91 5.37
CA SER A 200 -1.39 -4.39 5.39
C SER A 200 -1.57 -5.77 4.73
N VAL A 201 -0.69 -6.10 3.81
CA VAL A 201 -0.73 -7.38 3.05
C VAL A 201 0.12 -8.48 3.68
N ASP A 202 1.04 -8.18 4.60
CA ASP A 202 1.88 -9.16 5.28
C ASP A 202 2.30 -8.71 6.68
N PRO A 203 1.78 -9.34 7.75
CA PRO A 203 2.08 -8.97 9.13
C PRO A 203 3.55 -9.21 9.54
N ASN A 204 4.33 -9.96 8.77
CA ASN A 204 5.74 -10.22 9.01
C ASN A 204 6.67 -9.18 8.32
N MET A 205 6.09 -8.27 7.54
CA MET A 205 6.79 -7.16 6.89
C MET A 205 6.65 -5.88 7.72
N GLY A 206 7.30 -5.84 8.88
CA GLY A 206 7.27 -4.68 9.77
C GLY A 206 8.00 -3.45 9.22
N TRP A 207 7.47 -2.27 9.55
CA TRP A 207 8.11 -0.97 9.27
C TRP A 207 9.17 -0.69 10.33
N PHE A 208 10.38 -1.16 10.10
CA PHE A 208 11.52 -0.91 10.96
C PHE A 208 12.83 -0.88 10.16
N GLY A 209 13.82 -0.27 10.73
CA GLY A 209 15.19 -0.22 10.20
C GLY A 209 16.19 -0.20 11.34
N ALA A 210 17.43 -0.52 11.02
CA ALA A 210 18.52 -0.47 11.97
C ALA A 210 19.80 0.05 11.31
N SER A 211 20.63 0.73 12.09
CA SER A 211 22.00 1.06 11.71
C SER A 211 22.98 -0.04 12.07
N ALA A 212 24.14 -0.08 11.43
CA ALA A 212 25.25 -0.97 11.80
C ALA A 212 25.67 -0.77 13.27
N GLY A 213 25.55 0.44 13.81
CA GLY A 213 25.84 0.76 15.20
C GLY A 213 24.76 0.32 16.21
N GLY A 214 23.72 -0.42 15.79
CA GLY A 214 22.70 -0.97 16.67
C GLY A 214 21.57 0.01 17.04
N THR A 215 21.50 1.21 16.43
CA THR A 215 20.33 2.09 16.57
C THR A 215 19.17 1.50 15.78
N VAL A 216 18.01 1.34 16.43
CA VAL A 216 16.79 0.78 15.85
C VAL A 216 15.75 1.88 15.73
N SER A 217 15.12 1.97 14.58
CA SER A 217 13.93 2.80 14.35
C SER A 217 12.78 1.91 13.89
N TYR A 218 11.57 2.23 14.32
CA TYR A 218 10.37 1.52 13.88
C TYR A 218 9.17 2.43 13.91
N VAL A 219 8.16 2.10 13.10
CA VAL A 219 6.86 2.75 13.15
C VAL A 219 5.99 1.97 14.11
N SER A 220 5.53 2.64 15.17
CA SER A 220 4.60 2.02 16.12
C SER A 220 3.19 2.02 15.56
N ALA A 221 2.48 0.90 15.68
CA ALA A 221 1.04 0.84 15.38
C ALA A 221 0.21 1.61 16.41
N THR A 222 0.76 1.78 17.63
CA THR A 222 0.14 2.54 18.72
C THR A 222 0.83 3.87 19.00
N GLY A 223 1.93 4.15 18.30
CA GLY A 223 2.68 5.39 18.47
C GLY A 223 1.90 6.59 17.97
N SER A 224 2.00 7.69 18.68
CA SER A 224 1.52 9.04 18.35
C SER A 224 2.20 9.68 17.11
N ALA A 225 2.41 8.92 16.04
CA ALA A 225 2.39 9.45 14.70
C ALA A 225 0.91 9.79 14.46
N GLY A 226 0.53 10.99 14.86
CA GLY A 226 -0.76 11.63 14.82
C GLY A 226 -1.99 10.71 14.75
N LEU A 227 -2.72 10.62 15.87
CA LEU A 227 -4.11 10.20 15.75
C LEU A 227 -4.74 11.05 14.66
N LEU A 228 -5.29 10.43 13.66
CA LEU A 228 -5.93 11.14 12.56
C LEU A 228 -7.22 11.78 13.06
N GLN A 229 -7.50 12.98 12.61
CA GLN A 229 -8.74 13.67 12.87
C GLN A 229 -9.58 13.68 11.60
N LEU A 230 -10.83 13.26 11.66
CA LEU A 230 -11.74 13.48 10.55
C LEU A 230 -12.17 14.96 10.53
N ALA A 231 -12.28 15.51 9.34
CA ALA A 231 -12.75 16.88 9.17
C ALA A 231 -13.53 17.03 7.85
N TRP A 232 -14.55 17.90 7.86
CA TRP A 232 -15.09 18.46 6.63
C TRP A 232 -14.20 19.59 6.14
N VAL A 233 -13.98 19.61 4.83
CA VAL A 233 -13.21 20.65 4.14
C VAL A 233 -14.01 21.11 2.93
N ASP A 234 -14.02 22.39 2.62
CA ASP A 234 -14.66 22.93 1.43
C ASP A 234 -13.79 22.74 0.16
N ARG A 235 -14.28 23.20 -0.98
CA ARG A 235 -13.54 23.08 -2.25
C ARG A 235 -12.24 23.88 -2.33
N THR A 236 -12.01 24.79 -1.40
CA THR A 236 -10.77 25.59 -1.35
C THR A 236 -9.71 24.99 -0.42
N GLY A 237 -10.11 24.04 0.42
CA GLY A 237 -9.23 23.49 1.47
C GLY A 237 -9.14 24.34 2.74
N ASP A 238 -9.80 25.50 2.80
CA ASP A 238 -9.61 26.49 3.87
C ASP A 238 -10.58 26.33 5.05
N ASP A 239 -11.85 25.92 4.79
CA ASP A 239 -12.87 25.76 5.84
C ASP A 239 -12.79 24.36 6.45
N VAL A 240 -11.88 24.16 7.39
CA VAL A 240 -11.64 22.88 8.07
C VAL A 240 -12.50 22.78 9.32
N ARG A 241 -13.42 21.79 9.35
CA ARG A 241 -14.34 21.54 10.46
C ARG A 241 -14.16 20.14 11.01
N PRO A 242 -13.41 19.95 12.13
CA PRO A 242 -13.17 18.64 12.73
C PRO A 242 -14.45 17.92 13.15
N ILE A 243 -14.46 16.58 13.06
CA ILE A 243 -15.57 15.71 13.41
C ILE A 243 -15.07 14.58 14.31
N GLY A 244 -15.76 14.35 15.42
CA GLY A 244 -15.44 13.27 16.36
C GLY A 244 -14.11 13.45 17.07
N PRO A 245 -13.64 12.47 17.82
CA PRO A 245 -12.32 12.48 18.44
C PRO A 245 -11.23 12.10 17.44
N PRO A 246 -9.97 12.44 17.70
CA PRO A 246 -8.85 11.83 17.01
C PRO A 246 -8.79 10.31 17.27
N GLY A 247 -8.38 9.54 16.27
CA GLY A 247 -8.33 8.09 16.36
C GLY A 247 -7.34 7.45 15.39
N ASN A 248 -7.11 6.16 15.57
CA ASN A 248 -6.29 5.36 14.67
C ASN A 248 -7.16 4.86 13.49
N TYR A 249 -7.46 5.78 12.58
CA TYR A 249 -8.39 5.58 11.48
C TYR A 249 -7.69 4.98 10.25
N GLY A 250 -8.22 3.88 9.74
CA GLY A 250 -7.89 3.31 8.43
C GLY A 250 -8.72 3.93 7.31
N GLN A 251 -9.33 3.10 6.47
CA GLN A 251 -10.23 3.56 5.40
C GLN A 251 -11.50 4.23 5.95
N ILE A 252 -12.03 5.16 5.17
CA ILE A 252 -13.30 5.82 5.46
C ILE A 252 -14.24 5.70 4.26
N ALA A 253 -15.52 5.48 4.53
CA ALA A 253 -16.58 5.47 3.52
C ALA A 253 -17.75 6.34 3.99
N LEU A 254 -18.04 7.40 3.25
CA LEU A 254 -19.18 8.28 3.54
C LEU A 254 -20.48 7.61 3.12
N SER A 255 -21.52 7.67 3.98
CA SER A 255 -22.83 7.13 3.64
C SER A 255 -23.48 7.90 2.48
N PRO A 256 -24.36 7.27 1.69
CA PRO A 256 -24.99 7.93 0.53
C PRO A 256 -25.76 9.20 0.87
N ASP A 257 -26.27 9.32 2.09
CA ASP A 257 -27.01 10.51 2.58
C ASP A 257 -26.08 11.54 3.25
N GLY A 258 -24.76 11.27 3.35
CA GLY A 258 -23.76 12.13 3.96
C GLY A 258 -23.87 12.31 5.48
N ARG A 259 -24.70 11.50 6.17
CA ARG A 259 -24.93 11.65 7.63
C ARG A 259 -24.04 10.79 8.48
N ASN A 260 -23.52 9.71 7.93
CA ASN A 260 -22.67 8.76 8.63
C ASN A 260 -21.40 8.52 7.86
N VAL A 261 -20.36 8.10 8.55
CA VAL A 261 -19.13 7.60 7.94
C VAL A 261 -18.82 6.23 8.54
N ALA A 262 -18.59 5.24 7.69
CA ALA A 262 -18.00 3.96 8.09
C ALA A 262 -16.49 4.16 8.16
N ILE A 263 -15.86 3.64 9.22
CA ILE A 263 -14.47 3.88 9.55
C ILE A 263 -13.85 2.56 9.98
N GLU A 264 -12.70 2.25 9.46
CA GLU A 264 -11.83 1.24 10.05
C GLU A 264 -11.11 1.85 11.26
N ILE A 265 -11.27 1.26 12.42
CA ILE A 265 -10.58 1.71 13.64
C ILE A 265 -9.74 0.56 14.18
N ALA A 266 -8.43 0.79 14.31
CA ALA A 266 -7.53 -0.16 14.92
C ALA A 266 -7.62 -0.12 16.44
N ASP A 267 -7.64 -1.28 17.07
CA ASP A 267 -7.48 -1.42 18.51
C ASP A 267 -6.01 -1.28 18.95
N GLU A 268 -5.73 -1.48 20.23
CA GLU A 268 -4.38 -1.39 20.81
C GLU A 268 -3.42 -2.47 20.25
N GLN A 269 -3.94 -3.56 19.71
CA GLN A 269 -3.19 -4.64 19.08
C GLN A 269 -2.96 -4.41 17.59
N GLY A 270 -3.56 -3.35 17.03
CA GLY A 270 -3.49 -3.01 15.62
C GLY A 270 -4.51 -3.77 14.75
N GLN A 271 -5.46 -4.51 15.38
CA GLN A 271 -6.55 -5.16 14.67
C GLN A 271 -7.63 -4.16 14.31
N PHE A 272 -8.10 -4.21 13.08
CA PHE A 272 -9.14 -3.31 12.58
C PHE A 272 -10.53 -3.93 12.65
N ASP A 273 -11.45 -3.13 13.18
CA ASP A 273 -12.88 -3.36 13.12
C ASP A 273 -13.59 -2.22 12.41
N LEU A 274 -14.81 -2.47 11.95
CA LEU A 274 -15.65 -1.48 11.34
C LEU A 274 -16.52 -0.76 12.36
N TRP A 275 -16.49 0.54 12.30
CA TRP A 275 -17.29 1.45 13.11
C TRP A 275 -18.12 2.35 12.21
N VAL A 276 -19.26 2.82 12.70
CA VAL A 276 -20.06 3.86 12.04
C VAL A 276 -20.17 5.05 12.97
N MET A 277 -19.75 6.21 12.49
CA MET A 277 -19.87 7.48 13.21
C MET A 277 -20.99 8.33 12.64
N GLU A 278 -21.91 8.77 13.49
CA GLU A 278 -22.89 9.81 13.15
C GLU A 278 -22.16 11.16 13.11
N ILE A 279 -22.03 11.73 11.93
CA ILE A 279 -21.21 12.92 11.67
C ILE A 279 -21.66 14.12 12.51
N ALA A 280 -22.96 14.37 12.58
CA ALA A 280 -23.51 15.53 13.32
C ALA A 280 -23.21 15.47 14.82
N ARG A 281 -22.97 14.29 15.39
CA ARG A 281 -22.71 14.09 16.82
C ARG A 281 -21.25 13.73 17.13
N GLY A 282 -20.50 13.32 16.11
CA GLY A 282 -19.13 12.83 16.27
C GLY A 282 -19.02 11.56 17.14
N VAL A 283 -20.08 10.74 17.19
CA VAL A 283 -20.14 9.53 18.02
C VAL A 283 -20.09 8.29 17.14
N ALA A 284 -19.07 7.46 17.37
CA ALA A 284 -18.88 6.19 16.66
C ALA A 284 -19.48 5.02 17.44
N SER A 285 -20.08 4.09 16.72
CA SER A 285 -20.59 2.81 17.23
C SER A 285 -19.93 1.66 16.49
N ARG A 286 -19.43 0.66 17.21
CA ARG A 286 -18.79 -0.53 16.62
C ARG A 286 -19.83 -1.40 15.94
N VAL A 287 -19.57 -1.77 14.69
CA VAL A 287 -20.44 -2.60 13.85
C VAL A 287 -19.99 -4.05 13.87
N THR A 288 -18.70 -4.28 13.80
CA THR A 288 -18.09 -5.62 13.79
C THR A 288 -17.29 -5.88 15.08
N VAL A 289 -17.17 -7.15 15.45
CA VAL A 289 -16.54 -7.56 16.74
C VAL A 289 -15.76 -8.89 16.60
N ASN A 290 -15.25 -9.18 15.43
CA ASN A 290 -14.56 -10.44 15.16
C ASN A 290 -13.08 -10.36 15.61
N PRO A 291 -12.43 -11.49 16.01
CA PRO A 291 -11.00 -11.48 16.38
C PRO A 291 -10.02 -11.41 15.20
N VAL A 292 -10.50 -11.17 13.97
CA VAL A 292 -9.67 -10.99 12.78
C VAL A 292 -10.05 -9.68 12.07
N ASP A 293 -9.11 -9.13 11.30
CA ASP A 293 -9.28 -7.88 10.57
C ASP A 293 -10.52 -7.87 9.67
N GLU A 294 -11.25 -6.80 9.76
CA GLU A 294 -12.41 -6.49 8.92
C GLU A 294 -12.18 -5.14 8.25
N ARG A 295 -12.17 -5.14 6.92
CA ARG A 295 -11.66 -4.06 6.09
C ARG A 295 -12.56 -3.73 4.92
N ASP A 296 -12.23 -2.63 4.25
CA ASP A 296 -12.78 -2.21 2.97
C ASP A 296 -14.33 -2.04 3.02
N PRO A 297 -14.85 -1.16 3.91
CA PRO A 297 -16.28 -0.98 4.07
C PRO A 297 -16.90 -0.20 2.91
N VAL A 298 -17.96 -0.75 2.30
CA VAL A 298 -18.75 -0.09 1.25
C VAL A 298 -20.21 -0.03 1.65
N TRP A 299 -20.82 1.14 1.56
CA TRP A 299 -22.23 1.34 1.88
C TRP A 299 -23.15 0.76 0.83
N SER A 300 -24.25 0.10 1.29
CA SER A 300 -25.38 -0.15 0.43
C SER A 300 -26.03 1.19 0.02
N PRO A 301 -26.63 1.29 -1.19
CA PRO A 301 -27.23 2.54 -1.66
C PRO A 301 -28.35 3.10 -0.78
N ASP A 302 -29.04 2.23 -0.03
CA ASP A 302 -30.06 2.62 0.95
C ASP A 302 -29.49 3.10 2.31
N GLY A 303 -28.16 3.05 2.48
CA GLY A 303 -27.47 3.46 3.69
C GLY A 303 -27.74 2.59 4.92
N ARG A 304 -28.26 1.36 4.77
CA ARG A 304 -28.67 0.50 5.90
C ARG A 304 -27.71 -0.64 6.21
N SER A 305 -26.77 -0.93 5.33
CA SER A 305 -25.80 -2.00 5.52
C SER A 305 -24.44 -1.66 4.92
N LEU A 306 -23.41 -2.37 5.37
CA LEU A 306 -22.07 -2.34 4.82
C LEU A 306 -21.78 -3.69 4.18
N ALA A 307 -21.12 -3.67 3.03
CA ALA A 307 -20.32 -4.78 2.52
C ALA A 307 -18.87 -4.58 2.95
N TYR A 308 -18.16 -5.66 3.26
CA TYR A 308 -16.77 -5.60 3.74
C TYR A 308 -16.08 -6.95 3.59
N ILE A 309 -14.75 -6.95 3.66
CA ILE A 309 -13.93 -8.16 3.60
C ILE A 309 -13.44 -8.57 4.99
N ARG A 310 -13.42 -9.90 5.24
CA ARG A 310 -12.76 -10.52 6.38
C ARG A 310 -11.74 -11.52 5.84
N ARG A 311 -10.46 -11.32 6.17
CA ARG A 311 -9.39 -12.23 5.79
C ARG A 311 -9.26 -13.33 6.84
N THR A 312 -9.21 -14.58 6.38
CA THR A 312 -9.05 -15.76 7.24
C THR A 312 -7.86 -16.59 6.77
N SER A 313 -7.43 -17.58 7.58
CA SER A 313 -6.37 -18.52 7.20
C SER A 313 -6.69 -19.31 5.92
N ASP A 314 -7.97 -19.48 5.59
CA ASP A 314 -8.44 -20.33 4.50
C ASP A 314 -8.91 -19.53 3.26
N GLY A 315 -8.62 -18.20 3.25
CA GLY A 315 -9.02 -17.30 2.18
C GLY A 315 -9.75 -16.06 2.71
N ALA A 316 -10.63 -15.48 1.90
CA ALA A 316 -11.36 -14.27 2.21
C ALA A 316 -12.88 -14.47 2.16
N LEU A 317 -13.57 -13.73 3.02
CA LEU A 317 -15.02 -13.66 3.08
C LEU A 317 -15.47 -12.26 2.70
N LEU A 318 -16.26 -12.12 1.66
CA LEU A 318 -17.01 -10.91 1.41
C LEU A 318 -18.37 -11.03 2.11
N LEU A 319 -18.62 -10.11 3.03
CA LEU A 319 -19.75 -10.13 3.96
C LEU A 319 -20.63 -8.90 3.78
N ARG A 320 -21.90 -9.02 4.15
CA ARG A 320 -22.83 -7.91 4.32
C ARG A 320 -23.40 -7.92 5.72
N LYS A 321 -23.53 -6.74 6.35
CA LYS A 321 -24.07 -6.60 7.69
C LYS A 321 -24.80 -5.27 7.86
N GLY A 322 -25.87 -5.27 8.66
CA GLY A 322 -26.53 -4.04 9.14
C GLY A 322 -25.63 -3.28 10.13
N LEU A 323 -26.05 -2.07 10.46
CA LEU A 323 -25.20 -1.11 11.18
C LEU A 323 -25.05 -1.38 12.69
N ARG A 324 -25.79 -2.33 13.25
CA ARG A 324 -25.71 -2.68 14.67
C ARG A 324 -24.83 -3.91 14.87
N ALA A 325 -24.07 -3.95 15.95
CA ALA A 325 -23.26 -5.13 16.29
C ALA A 325 -24.11 -6.42 16.38
N SER A 326 -25.38 -6.30 16.78
CA SER A 326 -26.35 -7.42 16.88
C SER A 326 -26.98 -7.85 15.55
N ASP A 327 -26.83 -7.06 14.48
CA ASP A 327 -27.42 -7.41 13.19
C ASP A 327 -26.69 -8.64 12.60
N PRO A 328 -27.42 -9.54 11.94
CA PRO A 328 -26.82 -10.74 11.38
C PRO A 328 -25.85 -10.39 10.23
N GLU A 329 -24.80 -11.17 10.13
CA GLU A 329 -23.93 -11.17 8.96
C GLU A 329 -24.48 -12.11 7.89
N THR A 330 -24.37 -11.69 6.64
CA THR A 330 -24.70 -12.49 5.47
C THR A 330 -23.46 -12.66 4.63
N GLU A 331 -23.07 -13.88 4.33
CA GLU A 331 -21.97 -14.19 3.42
C GLU A 331 -22.43 -13.95 1.98
N ILE A 332 -21.74 -13.06 1.25
CA ILE A 332 -21.97 -12.83 -0.18
C ILE A 332 -21.16 -13.86 -0.96
N ILE A 333 -19.87 -13.98 -0.66
CA ILE A 333 -18.98 -14.96 -1.29
C ILE A 333 -17.86 -15.37 -0.35
N ARG A 334 -17.49 -16.66 -0.42
CA ARG A 334 -16.28 -17.22 0.20
C ARG A 334 -15.36 -17.72 -0.91
N SER A 335 -14.12 -17.28 -0.90
CA SER A 335 -13.15 -17.63 -1.93
C SER A 335 -11.74 -17.67 -1.39
N ILE A 336 -10.87 -18.46 -2.02
CA ILE A 336 -9.44 -18.37 -1.80
C ILE A 336 -8.87 -17.07 -2.40
N ASP A 337 -9.50 -16.57 -3.48
CA ASP A 337 -9.21 -15.25 -4.03
C ASP A 337 -9.87 -14.17 -3.19
N GLU A 338 -9.22 -13.04 -3.02
CA GLU A 338 -9.84 -11.87 -2.40
C GLU A 338 -10.84 -11.22 -3.36
N ASN A 339 -12.03 -10.91 -2.87
CA ASN A 339 -13.03 -10.11 -3.58
C ASN A 339 -13.24 -8.84 -2.77
N ILE A 340 -12.44 -7.81 -3.05
CA ILE A 340 -12.42 -6.54 -2.33
C ILE A 340 -13.60 -5.69 -2.81
N PRO A 341 -14.55 -5.32 -1.95
CA PRO A 341 -15.66 -4.47 -2.36
C PRO A 341 -15.19 -3.03 -2.57
N GLU A 342 -15.68 -2.38 -3.63
CA GLU A 342 -15.24 -1.05 -4.03
C GLU A 342 -16.41 -0.06 -4.20
N SER A 343 -17.46 -0.48 -4.88
CA SER A 343 -18.63 0.36 -5.07
C SER A 343 -19.89 -0.46 -5.26
N TRP A 344 -21.01 0.10 -4.85
CA TRP A 344 -22.32 -0.54 -4.98
C TRP A 344 -23.15 0.19 -6.03
N ALA A 345 -23.72 -0.53 -6.98
CA ALA A 345 -24.63 0.04 -7.95
C ALA A 345 -25.94 0.50 -7.29
N LEU A 346 -26.59 1.51 -7.86
CA LEU A 346 -27.87 2.05 -7.32
C LEU A 346 -29.03 1.07 -7.32
N ASP A 347 -28.92 -0.05 -8.05
CA ASP A 347 -29.92 -1.14 -8.01
C ASP A 347 -30.01 -1.81 -6.62
N GLY A 348 -28.99 -1.61 -5.76
CA GLY A 348 -28.89 -2.21 -4.44
C GLY A 348 -28.57 -3.72 -4.46
N GLU A 349 -28.36 -4.30 -5.62
CA GLU A 349 -28.10 -5.72 -5.83
C GLU A 349 -26.71 -6.00 -6.42
N THR A 350 -26.16 -5.08 -7.19
CA THR A 350 -24.86 -5.25 -7.86
C THR A 350 -23.73 -4.59 -7.08
N LEU A 351 -22.74 -5.37 -6.65
CA LEU A 351 -21.54 -4.92 -5.98
C LEU A 351 -20.34 -5.07 -6.91
N MET A 352 -19.63 -3.97 -7.14
CA MET A 352 -18.35 -3.97 -7.87
C MET A 352 -17.25 -4.39 -6.92
N VAL A 353 -16.44 -5.36 -7.36
CA VAL A 353 -15.30 -5.86 -6.58
C VAL A 353 -14.04 -5.94 -7.44
N VAL A 354 -12.91 -5.73 -6.82
CA VAL A 354 -11.61 -6.17 -7.36
C VAL A 354 -11.38 -7.60 -6.88
N ARG A 355 -11.31 -8.53 -7.82
CA ARG A 355 -10.88 -9.89 -7.54
C ARG A 355 -9.37 -9.97 -7.69
N ARG A 356 -8.70 -10.30 -6.59
CA ARG A 356 -7.27 -10.56 -6.55
C ARG A 356 -7.04 -12.06 -6.36
N THR A 357 -6.41 -12.69 -7.34
CA THR A 357 -6.10 -14.11 -7.27
C THR A 357 -4.87 -14.35 -6.36
N THR A 358 -4.65 -15.61 -5.99
CA THR A 358 -3.43 -16.03 -5.26
C THR A 358 -2.14 -15.81 -6.06
N GLN A 359 -2.23 -15.51 -7.35
CA GLN A 359 -1.12 -15.17 -8.24
C GLN A 359 -0.97 -13.64 -8.44
N ASP A 360 -1.69 -12.87 -7.63
CA ASP A 360 -1.73 -11.40 -7.67
C ASP A 360 -2.29 -10.81 -8.99
N GLU A 361 -3.00 -11.62 -9.77
CA GLU A 361 -3.76 -11.13 -10.92
C GLU A 361 -5.01 -10.40 -10.43
N GLN A 362 -5.27 -9.22 -10.97
CA GLN A 362 -6.43 -8.41 -10.61
C GLN A 362 -7.40 -8.26 -11.77
N SER A 363 -8.68 -8.29 -11.44
CA SER A 363 -9.78 -8.09 -12.41
C SER A 363 -11.00 -7.50 -11.70
N VAL A 364 -11.78 -6.72 -12.43
CA VAL A 364 -13.02 -6.11 -11.91
C VAL A 364 -14.21 -7.00 -12.23
N TRP A 365 -15.00 -7.28 -11.20
CA TRP A 365 -16.21 -8.08 -11.29
C TRP A 365 -17.43 -7.34 -10.75
N ALA A 366 -18.55 -7.59 -11.36
CA ALA A 366 -19.86 -7.24 -10.81
C ALA A 366 -20.47 -8.50 -10.18
N LEU A 367 -20.69 -8.46 -8.87
CA LEU A 367 -21.29 -9.55 -8.10
C LEU A 367 -22.73 -9.21 -7.77
N SER A 368 -23.67 -10.12 -8.04
CA SER A 368 -24.99 -10.00 -7.49
C SER A 368 -25.01 -10.38 -6.01
N THR A 369 -25.57 -9.52 -5.18
CA THR A 369 -25.74 -9.78 -3.73
C THR A 369 -27.02 -10.53 -3.41
N ALA A 370 -27.87 -10.84 -4.42
CA ALA A 370 -29.05 -11.67 -4.28
C ALA A 370 -28.66 -13.15 -4.10
N GLU A 371 -29.49 -13.92 -3.39
CA GLU A 371 -29.26 -15.35 -3.17
C GLU A 371 -29.19 -16.10 -4.51
N GLY A 372 -28.06 -16.79 -4.77
CA GLY A 372 -27.80 -17.48 -6.04
C GLY A 372 -27.44 -16.55 -7.21
N GLY A 373 -27.09 -15.29 -6.92
CA GLY A 373 -26.73 -14.32 -7.93
C GLY A 373 -25.46 -14.64 -8.69
N GLU A 374 -25.38 -14.21 -9.94
CA GLU A 374 -24.25 -14.47 -10.83
C GLU A 374 -23.13 -13.44 -10.63
N ALA A 375 -21.89 -13.86 -10.86
CA ALA A 375 -20.72 -13.02 -10.96
C ALA A 375 -20.36 -12.80 -12.44
N ARG A 376 -20.18 -11.53 -12.85
CA ARG A 376 -19.82 -11.16 -14.22
C ARG A 376 -18.48 -10.40 -14.21
N ALA A 377 -17.50 -10.87 -14.98
CA ALA A 377 -16.31 -10.09 -15.24
C ALA A 377 -16.66 -8.80 -16.01
N VAL A 378 -16.20 -7.67 -15.51
CA VAL A 378 -16.42 -6.34 -16.11
C VAL A 378 -15.15 -5.90 -16.85
N LEU A 379 -14.00 -5.97 -16.18
CA LEU A 379 -12.70 -5.69 -16.76
C LEU A 379 -11.76 -6.88 -16.50
N ASN A 380 -11.24 -7.42 -17.58
CA ASN A 380 -10.15 -8.40 -17.57
C ASN A 380 -9.15 -7.97 -18.64
N ALA A 381 -8.36 -6.97 -18.31
CA ALA A 381 -7.61 -6.19 -19.27
C ALA A 381 -6.17 -6.72 -19.49
N GLY A 382 -5.75 -7.77 -18.76
CA GLY A 382 -4.38 -8.29 -18.82
C GLY A 382 -3.33 -7.36 -18.17
N PHE A 383 -3.79 -6.37 -17.40
CA PHE A 383 -3.02 -5.47 -16.55
C PHE A 383 -3.76 -5.25 -15.23
N ARG A 384 -3.05 -4.78 -14.22
CA ARG A 384 -3.63 -4.46 -12.91
C ARG A 384 -4.72 -3.41 -13.04
N VAL A 385 -5.87 -3.63 -12.39
CA VAL A 385 -6.97 -2.68 -12.25
C VAL A 385 -7.40 -2.61 -10.80
N ASP A 386 -7.60 -1.40 -10.30
CA ASP A 386 -7.93 -1.15 -8.90
C ASP A 386 -8.98 -0.05 -8.77
N GLU A 387 -9.61 0.07 -7.60
CA GLU A 387 -10.53 1.14 -7.22
C GLU A 387 -11.68 1.41 -8.21
N PRO A 388 -12.40 0.40 -8.71
CA PRO A 388 -13.49 0.61 -9.65
C PRO A 388 -14.68 1.32 -8.98
N GLN A 389 -15.08 2.46 -9.54
CA GLN A 389 -16.22 3.25 -9.08
C GLN A 389 -17.24 3.43 -10.20
N LEU A 390 -18.40 2.81 -10.02
CA LEU A 390 -19.51 2.99 -10.94
C LEU A 390 -20.13 4.37 -10.73
N SER A 391 -20.41 5.10 -11.82
CA SER A 391 -21.10 6.37 -11.72
C SER A 391 -22.51 6.18 -11.12
N PRO A 392 -23.04 7.13 -10.35
CA PRO A 392 -24.38 7.03 -9.77
C PRO A 392 -25.49 6.73 -10.78
N ASP A 393 -25.37 7.18 -12.00
CA ASP A 393 -26.36 6.88 -13.07
C ASP A 393 -26.10 5.53 -13.78
N GLY A 394 -25.05 4.78 -13.38
CA GLY A 394 -24.72 3.45 -13.90
C GLY A 394 -24.12 3.43 -15.29
N ARG A 395 -23.78 4.59 -15.89
CA ARG A 395 -23.29 4.66 -17.27
C ARG A 395 -21.79 4.51 -17.42
N TRP A 396 -21.01 4.94 -16.43
CA TRP A 396 -19.56 5.09 -16.50
C TRP A 396 -18.88 4.31 -15.38
N LEU A 397 -17.75 3.70 -15.72
CA LEU A 397 -16.85 3.07 -14.75
C LEU A 397 -15.55 3.86 -14.71
N ALA A 398 -15.23 4.43 -13.54
CA ALA A 398 -13.93 4.98 -13.24
C ALA A 398 -13.07 3.89 -12.56
N TYR A 399 -11.79 3.83 -12.86
CA TYR A 399 -10.87 2.87 -12.23
C TYR A 399 -9.43 3.34 -12.33
N VAL A 400 -8.54 2.73 -11.55
CA VAL A 400 -7.10 2.98 -11.57
C VAL A 400 -6.38 1.87 -12.33
N SER A 401 -5.38 2.23 -13.14
CA SER A 401 -4.55 1.27 -13.85
C SER A 401 -3.15 1.81 -14.13
N PRO A 402 -2.09 0.99 -14.01
CA PRO A 402 -0.70 1.35 -14.32
C PRO A 402 -0.33 1.15 -15.80
N GLU A 403 -1.26 0.96 -16.73
CA GLU A 403 -0.96 0.65 -18.14
C GLU A 403 -0.13 1.70 -18.85
N SER A 404 -0.10 2.96 -18.36
CA SER A 404 0.74 4.06 -18.87
C SER A 404 2.10 4.16 -18.16
N ASN A 405 2.55 3.12 -17.48
CA ASN A 405 3.74 3.01 -16.63
C ASN A 405 3.66 3.75 -15.29
N GLN A 406 2.52 4.28 -14.94
CA GLN A 406 2.18 4.80 -13.61
C GLN A 406 0.68 4.66 -13.38
N GLU A 407 0.27 4.66 -12.13
CA GLU A 407 -1.15 4.59 -11.76
C GLU A 407 -1.87 5.86 -12.23
N GLU A 408 -2.87 5.68 -13.09
CA GLU A 408 -3.69 6.74 -13.66
C GLU A 408 -5.17 6.38 -13.53
N VAL A 409 -6.00 7.40 -13.40
CA VAL A 409 -7.45 7.24 -13.42
C VAL A 409 -7.94 7.17 -14.85
N TYR A 410 -8.69 6.13 -15.15
CA TYR A 410 -9.36 5.91 -16.42
C TYR A 410 -10.88 5.93 -16.25
N LEU A 411 -11.57 6.27 -17.31
CA LEU A 411 -13.02 6.31 -17.40
C LEU A 411 -13.48 5.65 -18.69
N GLU A 412 -14.46 4.75 -18.61
CA GLU A 412 -15.05 4.10 -19.78
C GLU A 412 -16.54 3.83 -19.62
N PRO A 413 -17.30 3.60 -20.72
CA PRO A 413 -18.69 3.18 -20.64
C PRO A 413 -18.83 1.80 -19.98
N PHE A 414 -19.67 1.68 -18.93
CA PHE A 414 -19.82 0.44 -18.17
C PHE A 414 -20.42 -0.72 -19.00
N GLU A 415 -21.41 -0.43 -19.84
CA GLU A 415 -22.08 -1.44 -20.67
C GLU A 415 -21.30 -1.81 -21.97
N ARG A 416 -20.32 -0.98 -22.36
CA ARG A 416 -19.55 -1.14 -23.61
C ARG A 416 -18.08 -0.83 -23.35
N PRO A 417 -17.36 -1.70 -22.66
CA PRO A 417 -15.93 -1.48 -22.40
C PRO A 417 -15.13 -1.40 -23.72
N GLY A 418 -14.14 -0.51 -23.76
CA GLY A 418 -13.22 -0.37 -24.90
C GLY A 418 -12.90 1.06 -25.32
N ASP A 419 -13.81 2.01 -25.16
CA ASP A 419 -13.57 3.44 -25.46
C ASP A 419 -13.20 4.18 -24.16
N ARG A 420 -12.02 3.84 -23.63
CA ARG A 420 -11.54 4.42 -22.37
C ARG A 420 -10.80 5.74 -22.58
N ILE A 421 -11.00 6.65 -21.65
CA ILE A 421 -10.32 7.95 -21.61
C ILE A 421 -9.47 7.98 -20.35
N ARG A 422 -8.19 8.33 -20.47
CA ARG A 422 -7.34 8.64 -19.34
C ARG A 422 -7.72 10.02 -18.79
N VAL A 423 -8.09 10.07 -17.51
CA VAL A 423 -8.56 11.28 -16.81
C VAL A 423 -7.40 12.02 -16.16
N SER A 424 -6.56 11.32 -15.40
CA SER A 424 -5.38 11.91 -14.79
C SER A 424 -4.21 11.99 -15.77
N LEU A 425 -3.26 12.91 -15.55
CA LEU A 425 -2.16 13.20 -16.49
C LEU A 425 -0.78 12.91 -15.90
N ASN A 426 -0.64 12.97 -14.58
CA ASN A 426 0.62 12.80 -13.85
C ASN A 426 0.45 11.85 -12.65
N GLY A 427 -0.29 10.79 -12.88
CA GLY A 427 -0.69 9.86 -11.84
C GLY A 427 -1.98 10.28 -11.13
N GLY A 428 -2.69 9.29 -10.59
CA GLY A 428 -3.92 9.52 -9.84
C GLY A 428 -4.57 8.23 -9.38
N GLY A 429 -5.31 8.32 -8.29
CA GLY A 429 -6.07 7.24 -7.66
C GLY A 429 -7.29 7.76 -6.92
N GLN A 430 -7.97 6.86 -6.24
CA GLN A 430 -9.13 7.13 -5.39
C GLN A 430 -10.27 7.89 -6.12
N PRO A 431 -10.73 7.43 -7.30
CA PRO A 431 -11.80 8.11 -8.01
C PRO A 431 -13.10 8.10 -7.19
N LYS A 432 -13.77 9.26 -7.08
CA LYS A 432 -15.08 9.39 -6.40
C LYS A 432 -16.01 10.26 -7.22
N TRP A 433 -17.25 9.83 -7.36
CA TRP A 433 -18.26 10.53 -8.12
C TRP A 433 -19.04 11.57 -7.30
N ARG A 434 -19.39 12.70 -7.92
CA ARG A 434 -20.52 13.50 -7.45
C ARG A 434 -21.83 12.74 -7.70
N SER A 435 -22.82 12.93 -6.83
CA SER A 435 -24.08 12.15 -6.87
C SER A 435 -24.89 12.30 -8.17
N ASP A 436 -24.65 13.33 -8.96
CA ASP A 436 -25.32 13.57 -10.26
C ASP A 436 -24.52 13.01 -11.47
N SER A 437 -23.41 12.29 -11.24
CA SER A 437 -22.55 11.71 -12.27
C SER A 437 -21.87 12.71 -13.22
N ARG A 438 -21.86 14.00 -12.89
CA ARG A 438 -21.33 15.06 -13.76
C ARG A 438 -19.94 15.53 -13.38
N GLU A 439 -19.42 15.07 -12.29
CA GLU A 439 -18.10 15.44 -11.80
C GLU A 439 -17.44 14.22 -11.15
N LEU A 440 -16.19 14.00 -11.48
CA LEU A 440 -15.32 12.98 -10.89
C LEU A 440 -14.19 13.66 -10.13
N PHE A 441 -13.93 13.19 -8.93
CA PHE A 441 -12.81 13.62 -8.10
C PHE A 441 -11.77 12.51 -8.04
N PHE A 442 -10.51 12.88 -7.90
CA PHE A 442 -9.42 11.93 -7.72
C PHE A 442 -8.24 12.59 -7.02
N VAL A 443 -7.33 11.80 -6.47
CA VAL A 443 -6.12 12.28 -5.78
C VAL A 443 -4.90 12.00 -6.64
N THR A 444 -4.03 12.98 -6.81
CA THR A 444 -2.74 12.81 -7.50
C THR A 444 -1.70 12.13 -6.60
N LEU A 445 -0.61 11.65 -7.18
CA LEU A 445 0.49 11.01 -6.43
C LEU A 445 1.17 11.96 -5.42
N ASP A 446 1.05 13.28 -5.61
CA ASP A 446 1.52 14.32 -4.69
C ASP A 446 0.42 14.83 -3.74
N SER A 447 -0.62 14.01 -3.51
CA SER A 447 -1.71 14.24 -2.55
C SER A 447 -2.59 15.46 -2.85
N ARG A 448 -2.76 15.85 -4.12
CA ARG A 448 -3.68 16.92 -4.51
C ARG A 448 -5.04 16.37 -4.89
N LEU A 449 -6.09 16.91 -4.31
CA LEU A 449 -7.45 16.59 -4.73
C LEU A 449 -7.76 17.34 -6.03
N MET A 450 -8.13 16.58 -7.04
CA MET A 450 -8.47 17.08 -8.36
C MET A 450 -9.96 16.87 -8.65
N THR A 451 -10.47 17.65 -9.57
CA THR A 451 -11.82 17.47 -10.12
C THR A 451 -11.82 17.54 -11.63
N VAL A 452 -12.72 16.82 -12.26
CA VAL A 452 -12.95 16.86 -13.70
C VAL A 452 -14.44 16.80 -14.00
N ASP A 453 -14.88 17.66 -14.94
CA ASP A 453 -16.25 17.62 -15.44
C ASP A 453 -16.44 16.40 -16.36
N VAL A 454 -17.51 15.65 -16.15
CA VAL A 454 -17.88 14.49 -16.97
C VAL A 454 -19.25 14.73 -17.59
N GLY A 455 -19.34 14.48 -18.89
CA GLY A 455 -20.57 14.66 -19.67
C GLY A 455 -20.65 13.66 -20.82
N GLY A 456 -21.59 13.91 -21.71
CA GLY A 456 -21.81 13.10 -22.92
C GLY A 456 -23.19 12.42 -22.91
N ASP A 457 -23.61 12.06 -24.14
CA ASP A 457 -24.86 11.35 -24.40
C ASP A 457 -24.58 9.85 -24.62
N GLU A 458 -25.61 9.06 -24.88
CA GLU A 458 -25.52 7.62 -25.09
C GLU A 458 -24.47 7.24 -26.15
N GLY A 459 -23.29 6.87 -25.69
CA GLY A 459 -22.16 6.35 -26.51
C GLY A 459 -21.03 7.33 -26.81
N GLN A 460 -21.09 8.57 -26.32
CA GLN A 460 -19.97 9.52 -26.46
C GLN A 460 -19.63 10.12 -25.08
N LEU A 461 -18.54 9.66 -24.49
CA LEU A 461 -18.00 10.18 -23.23
C LEU A 461 -17.24 11.49 -23.51
N GLU A 462 -17.60 12.55 -22.79
CA GLU A 462 -16.89 13.82 -22.78
C GLU A 462 -16.27 14.04 -21.39
N VAL A 463 -14.95 14.25 -21.35
CA VAL A 463 -14.19 14.47 -20.11
C VAL A 463 -13.48 15.80 -20.22
N GLY A 464 -13.69 16.68 -19.26
CA GLY A 464 -13.02 17.97 -19.16
C GLY A 464 -11.54 17.84 -18.80
N LEU A 465 -10.86 18.98 -18.67
CA LEU A 465 -9.49 19.00 -18.16
C LEU A 465 -9.52 18.96 -16.62
N PRO A 466 -8.62 18.20 -15.97
CA PRO A 466 -8.50 18.18 -14.51
C PRO A 466 -8.17 19.57 -13.96
N LYS A 467 -8.83 19.91 -12.85
CA LYS A 467 -8.62 21.16 -12.09
C LYS A 467 -8.25 20.79 -10.65
N GLU A 468 -7.20 21.40 -10.15
CA GLU A 468 -6.81 21.26 -8.75
C GLU A 468 -7.82 21.98 -7.85
N LEU A 469 -8.15 21.34 -6.72
CA LEU A 469 -8.93 21.92 -5.64
C LEU A 469 -8.02 22.35 -4.49
N PHE A 470 -7.39 21.39 -3.80
CA PHE A 470 -6.49 21.65 -2.69
C PHE A 470 -5.57 20.44 -2.43
N GLU A 471 -4.54 20.66 -1.62
CA GLU A 471 -3.64 19.61 -1.16
C GLU A 471 -4.22 18.92 0.08
N LEU A 472 -4.34 17.59 0.03
CA LEU A 472 -4.71 16.77 1.19
C LEU A 472 -3.53 16.71 2.15
N ALA A 473 -3.80 16.72 3.45
CA ALA A 473 -2.76 16.41 4.42
C ALA A 473 -2.20 15.01 4.10
N SER A 474 -0.90 14.93 3.79
CA SER A 474 -0.28 13.65 3.47
C SER A 474 -0.27 12.77 4.71
N VAL A 475 -1.14 11.80 4.75
CA VAL A 475 -1.08 10.71 5.73
C VAL A 475 -0.05 9.72 5.19
N GLU A 476 1.08 9.55 5.89
CA GLU A 476 2.10 8.57 5.52
C GLU A 476 1.47 7.18 5.40
N GLY A 477 1.61 6.62 4.21
CA GLY A 477 1.03 5.35 3.80
C GLY A 477 -0.32 5.60 3.12
N MET A 478 -0.31 5.87 1.81
CA MET A 478 -1.53 5.96 1.01
C MET A 478 -2.38 4.70 1.24
N GLY A 479 -3.36 4.84 2.16
CA GLY A 479 -4.46 3.90 2.27
C GLY A 479 -5.43 4.23 1.14
N TYR A 480 -6.04 3.22 0.60
CA TYR A 480 -7.21 3.39 -0.25
C TYR A 480 -8.29 4.13 0.56
N ASP A 481 -9.02 5.05 -0.08
CA ASP A 481 -10.12 5.82 0.52
C ASP A 481 -9.73 6.77 1.68
N ASP A 482 -8.94 7.79 1.34
CA ASP A 482 -8.51 8.83 2.28
C ASP A 482 -9.50 10.00 2.38
N TYR A 483 -10.49 10.05 1.49
CA TYR A 483 -11.50 11.09 1.49
C TYR A 483 -12.88 10.58 1.07
N GLY A 484 -13.92 11.31 1.44
CA GLY A 484 -15.30 11.12 0.99
C GLY A 484 -15.84 12.41 0.39
N VAL A 485 -16.68 12.30 -0.64
CA VAL A 485 -17.33 13.43 -1.31
C VAL A 485 -18.77 13.54 -0.85
N ASN A 486 -19.21 14.72 -0.39
CA ASN A 486 -20.62 14.91 -0.12
C ASN A 486 -21.44 14.92 -1.43
N GLY A 487 -22.73 14.63 -1.35
CA GLY A 487 -23.57 14.40 -2.53
C GLY A 487 -23.57 15.52 -3.57
N ASP A 488 -23.42 16.79 -3.14
CA ASP A 488 -23.40 17.96 -4.05
C ASP A 488 -21.97 18.34 -4.53
N GLY A 489 -20.95 17.66 -4.03
CA GLY A 489 -19.54 17.91 -4.41
C GLY A 489 -18.97 19.21 -3.87
N THR A 490 -19.59 19.85 -2.86
CA THR A 490 -19.15 21.13 -2.31
C THR A 490 -18.23 20.99 -1.11
N SER A 491 -18.23 19.84 -0.45
CA SER A 491 -17.37 19.55 0.70
C SER A 491 -16.89 18.10 0.72
N PHE A 492 -15.75 17.91 1.35
CA PHE A 492 -15.03 16.65 1.40
C PHE A 492 -14.77 16.26 2.84
N LEU A 493 -15.04 15.01 3.17
CA LEU A 493 -14.63 14.42 4.43
C LEU A 493 -13.19 13.91 4.25
N VAL A 494 -12.27 14.41 5.05
CA VAL A 494 -10.83 14.08 4.94
C VAL A 494 -10.25 13.64 6.28
N LYS A 495 -9.13 12.96 6.23
CA LYS A 495 -8.25 12.67 7.38
C LYS A 495 -7.19 13.78 7.45
N ILE A 496 -7.00 14.42 8.62
CA ILE A 496 -6.03 15.48 8.87
C ILE A 496 -5.15 15.12 10.05
#